data_8722d9462d7930d6060a276756a6a0be
#
_entry.id   8722d9462d7930d6060a276756a6a0be
#
_cell.length_a   1.000
_cell.length_b   1.000
_cell.length_c   1.000
_cell.angle_alpha   90.00
_cell.angle_beta   90.00
_cell.angle_gamma   90.00
#
_symmetry.space_group_name_H-M   'P 1'
#
loop_
_entity.id
_entity.type
_entity.pdbx_description
1 polymer ?
#
loop_
_entity_poly.entity_id
_entity_poly.type
_entity_poly.pdbx_seq_one_letter_code
_entity_poly.pdbx_strand_id
1 'polypeptide(L)'
;TTMASLSMVIIASIIGGTADIGWEVLVYLRKAEFGGSLVAGIVIALIAMILDRITSGLAKNSVTYKPREKSFLRRNKFWFLAITGVLFFYILSFIFPILNQWPESYFISPAKFISNGLDIFILNFGTQIDYLKQVAFFFIMLPVKIGLQLSVSPYTWGFELTPFLITAYFIIMMLFASWCFLKFSKDVAIGIILFSIFIYFGLTNMPWLPLILIYGLIGFKIGGLKLSLTIVASFLFITFTGVLPQALLSIYLCGIAVIISFILGSSLGIWAAHNDKVSAFMRPIN
;
A
#
# COMPACT_ATOMS: atom_id res chain seq x y z
N THR A 1 -1.17 -8.44 -13.67
CA THR A 1 0.27 -8.82 -13.66
C THR A 1 1.20 -7.63 -13.87
N THR A 2 0.91 -6.69 -14.79
CA THR A 2 1.72 -5.49 -15.04
C THR A 2 1.80 -4.56 -13.83
N MET A 3 0.69 -4.34 -13.11
CA MET A 3 0.68 -3.57 -11.86
C MET A 3 1.60 -4.18 -10.79
N ALA A 4 1.57 -5.50 -10.62
CA ALA A 4 2.45 -6.18 -9.66
C ALA A 4 3.93 -6.07 -10.04
N SER A 5 4.28 -6.19 -11.33
CA SER A 5 5.67 -6.02 -11.78
C SER A 5 6.16 -4.58 -11.62
N LEU A 6 5.29 -3.60 -11.83
CA LEU A 6 5.61 -2.19 -11.63
C LEU A 6 5.85 -1.85 -10.16
N SER A 7 5.02 -2.41 -9.25
CA SER A 7 5.25 -2.28 -7.81
C SER A 7 6.60 -2.88 -7.39
N MET A 8 6.99 -4.02 -7.97
CA MET A 8 8.30 -4.63 -7.74
C MET A 8 9.45 -3.78 -8.28
N VAL A 9 9.29 -3.13 -9.44
CA VAL A 9 10.30 -2.19 -9.98
C VAL A 9 10.49 -1.00 -9.06
N ILE A 10 9.41 -0.41 -8.53
CA ILE A 10 9.50 0.69 -7.57
C ILE A 10 10.26 0.25 -6.30
N ILE A 11 9.96 -0.93 -5.76
CA ILE A 11 10.64 -1.46 -4.59
C ILE A 11 12.12 -1.72 -4.89
N ALA A 12 12.45 -2.32 -6.03
CA ALA A 12 13.82 -2.56 -6.47
C ALA A 12 14.60 -1.25 -6.63
N SER A 13 13.98 -0.22 -7.18
CA SER A 13 14.50 1.13 -7.36
C SER A 13 14.82 1.79 -6.02
N ILE A 14 13.94 1.67 -5.03
CA ILE A 14 14.18 2.20 -3.67
C ILE A 14 15.33 1.45 -2.96
N ILE A 15 15.48 0.15 -3.18
CA ILE A 15 16.46 -0.69 -2.48
C ILE A 15 17.83 -0.64 -3.16
N GLY A 16 17.88 -0.66 -4.49
CA GLY A 16 19.12 -0.84 -5.27
C GLY A 16 19.39 0.23 -6.30
N GLY A 17 18.47 1.17 -6.53
CA GLY A 17 18.64 2.26 -7.48
C GLY A 17 19.56 3.35 -6.92
N THR A 18 20.43 3.89 -7.77
CA THR A 18 21.35 4.98 -7.40
C THR A 18 21.05 6.28 -8.12
N ALA A 19 20.18 6.28 -9.12
CA ALA A 19 19.92 7.44 -9.98
C ALA A 19 18.55 7.43 -10.65
N ASP A 20 17.56 6.69 -10.10
CA ASP A 20 16.22 6.61 -10.65
C ASP A 20 15.19 7.40 -9.81
N ILE A 21 13.96 7.52 -10.33
CA ILE A 21 12.89 8.29 -9.68
C ILE A 21 12.53 7.72 -8.30
N GLY A 22 12.65 6.40 -8.09
CA GLY A 22 12.41 5.77 -6.80
C GLY A 22 13.45 6.17 -5.76
N TRP A 23 14.71 6.30 -6.15
CA TRP A 23 15.76 6.84 -5.30
C TRP A 23 15.50 8.30 -4.93
N GLU A 24 15.02 9.13 -5.87
CA GLU A 24 14.63 10.51 -5.58
C GLU A 24 13.52 10.60 -4.53
N VAL A 25 12.49 9.74 -4.62
CA VAL A 25 11.43 9.66 -3.59
C VAL A 25 12.04 9.43 -2.21
N LEU A 26 12.97 8.48 -2.10
CA LEU A 26 13.62 8.13 -0.84
C LEU A 26 14.49 9.28 -0.31
N VAL A 27 15.26 9.92 -1.17
CA VAL A 27 16.12 11.06 -0.81
C VAL A 27 15.28 12.24 -0.30
N TYR A 28 14.21 12.61 -1.00
CA TYR A 28 13.31 13.68 -0.57
C TYR A 28 12.61 13.36 0.75
N LEU A 29 12.18 12.09 0.94
CA LEU A 29 11.60 11.66 2.22
C LEU A 29 12.60 11.77 3.38
N ARG A 30 13.86 11.37 3.17
CA ARG A 30 14.92 11.48 4.19
C ARG A 30 15.25 12.93 4.53
N LYS A 31 15.14 13.84 3.58
CA LYS A 31 15.35 15.28 3.78
C LYS A 31 14.11 15.99 4.33
N ALA A 32 13.00 15.27 4.53
CA ALA A 32 11.69 15.84 4.89
C ALA A 32 11.14 16.84 3.85
N GLU A 33 11.57 16.75 2.60
CA GLU A 33 11.08 17.54 1.48
C GLU A 33 9.86 16.86 0.83
N PHE A 34 8.72 16.93 1.50
CA PHE A 34 7.50 16.20 1.11
C PHE A 34 6.99 16.58 -0.29
N GLY A 35 7.15 17.85 -0.71
CA GLY A 35 6.75 18.27 -2.05
C GLY A 35 7.54 17.58 -3.16
N GLY A 36 8.86 17.43 -3.01
CA GLY A 36 9.71 16.70 -3.96
C GLY A 36 9.35 15.21 -4.03
N SER A 37 9.17 14.58 -2.88
CA SER A 37 8.76 13.18 -2.79
C SER A 37 7.38 12.94 -3.43
N LEU A 38 6.43 13.84 -3.22
CA LEU A 38 5.08 13.74 -3.79
C LEU A 38 5.10 13.90 -5.32
N VAL A 39 5.89 14.84 -5.85
CA VAL A 39 6.06 15.01 -7.30
C VAL A 39 6.68 13.76 -7.93
N ALA A 40 7.75 13.24 -7.36
CA ALA A 40 8.38 12.02 -7.84
C ALA A 40 7.41 10.81 -7.77
N GLY A 41 6.62 10.70 -6.70
CA GLY A 41 5.57 9.70 -6.56
C GLY A 41 4.48 9.82 -7.63
N ILE A 42 4.03 11.04 -7.94
CA ILE A 42 3.05 11.30 -9.04
C ILE A 42 3.64 10.88 -10.38
N VAL A 43 4.91 11.19 -10.66
CA VAL A 43 5.57 10.81 -11.92
C VAL A 43 5.61 9.29 -12.06
N ILE A 44 5.95 8.56 -10.98
CA ILE A 44 5.91 7.09 -10.97
C ILE A 44 4.50 6.57 -11.25
N ALA A 45 3.48 7.14 -10.62
CA ALA A 45 2.10 6.76 -10.82
C ALA A 45 1.63 7.02 -12.27
N LEU A 46 2.03 8.14 -12.86
CA LEU A 46 1.73 8.45 -14.27
C LEU A 46 2.38 7.47 -15.23
N ILE A 47 3.66 7.14 -15.02
CA ILE A 47 4.36 6.13 -15.82
C ILE A 47 3.66 4.78 -15.71
N ALA A 48 3.29 4.36 -14.48
CA ALA A 48 2.53 3.15 -14.23
C ALA A 48 1.23 3.11 -15.03
N MET A 49 0.47 4.22 -14.97
CA MET A 49 -0.82 4.36 -15.65
C MET A 49 -0.67 4.30 -17.17
N ILE A 50 0.35 4.95 -17.74
CA ILE A 50 0.65 4.92 -19.17
C ILE A 50 0.96 3.49 -19.61
N LEU A 51 1.85 2.80 -18.91
CA LEU A 51 2.25 1.42 -19.23
C LEU A 51 1.08 0.45 -19.10
N ASP A 52 0.23 0.60 -18.11
CA ASP A 52 -0.97 -0.22 -17.96
C ASP A 52 -1.94 -0.01 -19.12
N ARG A 53 -2.20 1.23 -19.53
CA ARG A 53 -3.06 1.54 -20.66
C ARG A 53 -2.52 1.00 -22.00
N ILE A 54 -1.21 1.11 -22.23
CA ILE A 54 -0.56 0.54 -23.42
C ILE A 54 -0.72 -0.98 -23.42
N THR A 55 -0.41 -1.64 -22.31
CA THR A 55 -0.48 -3.10 -22.19
C THR A 55 -1.91 -3.62 -22.33
N SER A 56 -2.87 -2.96 -21.69
CA SER A 56 -4.29 -3.29 -21.79
C SER A 56 -4.81 -3.10 -23.21
N GLY A 57 -4.36 -2.03 -23.91
CA GLY A 57 -4.69 -1.80 -25.31
C GLY A 57 -4.13 -2.87 -26.25
N LEU A 58 -2.89 -3.30 -26.03
CA LEU A 58 -2.26 -4.39 -26.78
C LEU A 58 -2.99 -5.72 -26.55
N ALA A 59 -3.35 -6.02 -25.30
CA ALA A 59 -4.08 -7.26 -24.94
C ALA A 59 -5.45 -7.32 -25.63
N LYS A 60 -6.21 -6.22 -25.61
CA LYS A 60 -7.53 -6.15 -26.29
C LYS A 60 -7.42 -6.35 -27.80
N ASN A 61 -6.38 -5.80 -28.42
CA ASN A 61 -6.18 -5.92 -29.87
C ASN A 61 -5.66 -7.30 -30.29
N SER A 62 -4.99 -8.04 -29.41
CA SER A 62 -4.47 -9.38 -29.72
C SER A 62 -5.56 -10.45 -29.80
N VAL A 63 -6.71 -10.24 -29.12
CA VAL A 63 -7.82 -11.22 -29.11
C VAL A 63 -8.66 -11.17 -30.40
N THR A 64 -8.57 -10.10 -31.21
CA THR A 64 -9.36 -9.94 -32.42
C THR A 64 -8.59 -10.44 -33.64
N TYR A 65 -8.39 -11.76 -33.78
CA TYR A 65 -7.91 -12.37 -35.01
C TYR A 65 -9.04 -12.38 -36.05
N LYS A 66 -9.08 -11.36 -36.90
CA LYS A 66 -9.89 -11.39 -38.13
C LYS A 66 -8.96 -11.67 -39.31
N PRO A 67 -9.15 -12.78 -40.06
CA PRO A 67 -8.45 -12.98 -41.29
C PRO A 67 -8.79 -11.85 -42.27
N ARG A 68 -7.81 -11.11 -42.67
CA ARG A 68 -8.02 -9.94 -43.55
C ARG A 68 -7.03 -9.95 -44.70
N GLU A 69 -7.53 -10.20 -45.87
CA GLU A 69 -6.83 -9.98 -47.13
C GLU A 69 -6.64 -8.48 -47.39
N LYS A 70 -5.60 -7.90 -46.80
CA LYS A 70 -5.17 -6.54 -47.14
C LYS A 70 -3.69 -6.54 -47.44
N SER A 71 -3.29 -5.83 -48.52
CA SER A 71 -1.90 -5.58 -48.89
C SER A 71 -1.06 -5.17 -47.66
N PHE A 72 0.15 -5.71 -47.54
CA PHE A 72 1.08 -5.50 -46.40
C PHE A 72 1.26 -4.01 -46.07
N LEU A 73 1.41 -3.13 -47.10
CA LEU A 73 1.55 -1.69 -46.92
C LEU A 73 0.30 -1.03 -46.31
N ARG A 74 -0.90 -1.47 -46.69
CA ARG A 74 -2.16 -0.92 -46.16
C ARG A 74 -2.43 -1.38 -44.73
N ARG A 75 -1.97 -2.58 -44.39
CA ARG A 75 -2.07 -3.15 -43.02
C ARG A 75 -1.16 -2.43 -42.04
N ASN A 76 0.03 -2.05 -42.49
CA ASN A 76 1.06 -1.44 -41.65
C ASN A 76 1.21 0.08 -41.84
N LYS A 77 0.25 0.73 -42.52
CA LYS A 77 0.30 2.18 -42.82
C LYS A 77 0.58 3.03 -41.57
N PHE A 78 -0.03 2.68 -40.45
CA PHE A 78 0.18 3.38 -39.15
C PHE A 78 1.63 3.26 -38.69
N TRP A 79 2.21 2.07 -38.75
CA TRP A 79 3.59 1.82 -38.35
C TRP A 79 4.60 2.52 -39.26
N PHE A 80 4.35 2.52 -40.54
CA PHE A 80 5.18 3.28 -41.52
C PHE A 80 5.11 4.77 -41.22
N LEU A 81 3.93 5.31 -40.97
CA LEU A 81 3.77 6.73 -40.66
C LEU A 81 4.42 7.09 -39.34
N ALA A 82 4.33 6.22 -38.30
CA ALA A 82 5.00 6.42 -37.04
C ALA A 82 6.53 6.40 -37.19
N ILE A 83 7.08 5.41 -37.89
CA ILE A 83 8.53 5.30 -38.12
C ILE A 83 9.04 6.51 -38.91
N THR A 84 8.32 6.90 -39.96
CA THR A 84 8.69 8.08 -40.77
C THR A 84 8.62 9.36 -39.94
N GLY A 85 7.61 9.49 -39.08
CA GLY A 85 7.50 10.62 -38.15
C GLY A 85 8.65 10.68 -37.17
N VAL A 86 9.01 9.56 -36.53
CA VAL A 86 10.15 9.48 -35.60
C VAL A 86 11.46 9.84 -36.33
N LEU A 87 11.71 9.29 -37.52
CA LEU A 87 12.90 9.62 -38.32
C LEU A 87 12.93 11.10 -38.72
N PHE A 88 11.78 11.66 -39.10
CA PHE A 88 11.68 13.08 -39.42
C PHE A 88 12.04 13.97 -38.25
N PHE A 89 11.47 13.73 -37.08
CA PHE A 89 11.78 14.49 -35.87
C PHE A 89 13.22 14.25 -35.39
N TYR A 90 13.77 13.05 -35.58
CA TYR A 90 15.16 12.75 -35.28
C TYR A 90 16.12 13.56 -36.14
N ILE A 91 15.85 13.64 -37.47
CA ILE A 91 16.63 14.48 -38.38
C ILE A 91 16.49 15.96 -38.03
N LEU A 92 15.27 16.40 -37.70
CA LEU A 92 14.99 17.77 -37.31
C LEU A 92 15.71 18.18 -36.00
N SER A 93 15.99 17.23 -35.12
CA SER A 93 16.71 17.48 -33.87
C SER A 93 18.18 17.91 -34.09
N PHE A 94 18.78 17.59 -35.21
CA PHE A 94 20.10 18.10 -35.57
C PHE A 94 20.09 19.60 -35.97
N ILE A 95 18.94 20.10 -36.43
CA ILE A 95 18.79 21.51 -36.81
C ILE A 95 18.31 22.34 -35.63
N PHE A 96 17.42 21.78 -34.81
CA PHE A 96 16.83 22.44 -33.66
C PHE A 96 17.23 21.76 -32.35
N PRO A 97 18.22 22.30 -31.58
CA PRO A 97 18.69 21.71 -30.33
C PRO A 97 17.59 21.48 -29.27
N ILE A 98 16.50 22.28 -29.31
CA ILE A 98 15.35 22.14 -28.43
C ILE A 98 14.63 20.80 -28.58
N LEU A 99 14.72 20.17 -29.77
CA LEU A 99 14.14 18.85 -30.02
C LEU A 99 15.00 17.71 -29.47
N ASN A 100 16.29 17.97 -29.25
CA ASN A 100 17.23 16.98 -28.72
C ASN A 100 17.24 16.99 -27.18
N GLN A 101 17.27 18.19 -26.60
CA GLN A 101 17.26 18.36 -25.14
C GLN A 101 16.29 19.47 -24.75
N TRP A 102 15.43 19.17 -23.76
CA TRP A 102 14.53 20.18 -23.20
C TRP A 102 15.36 21.23 -22.46
N PRO A 103 15.25 22.53 -22.75
CA PRO A 103 16.02 23.57 -22.09
C PRO A 103 15.71 23.64 -20.58
N GLU A 104 16.75 23.69 -19.75
CA GLU A 104 16.60 23.76 -18.29
C GLU A 104 15.83 25.02 -17.84
N SER A 105 15.89 26.10 -18.63
CA SER A 105 15.16 27.35 -18.38
C SER A 105 13.63 27.19 -18.38
N TYR A 106 13.11 26.14 -18.99
CA TYR A 106 11.68 25.81 -19.03
C TYR A 106 11.25 24.76 -18.01
N PHE A 107 12.14 24.33 -17.13
CA PHE A 107 11.75 23.41 -16.06
C PHE A 107 10.82 24.11 -15.06
N ILE A 108 9.62 23.57 -14.96
CA ILE A 108 8.67 23.95 -13.92
C ILE A 108 8.96 23.04 -12.73
N SER A 109 9.26 23.62 -11.57
CA SER A 109 9.43 22.84 -10.34
C SER A 109 8.16 22.89 -9.48
N PRO A 110 7.16 22.02 -9.72
CA PRO A 110 5.92 22.02 -8.94
C PRO A 110 6.17 21.63 -7.49
N ALA A 111 7.32 21.01 -7.18
CA ALA A 111 7.71 20.61 -5.84
C ALA A 111 7.68 21.78 -4.84
N LYS A 112 8.20 22.94 -5.22
CA LYS A 112 8.20 24.13 -4.34
C LYS A 112 6.78 24.64 -4.07
N PHE A 113 5.92 24.66 -5.09
CA PHE A 113 4.53 25.06 -4.94
C PHE A 113 3.76 24.10 -4.01
N ILE A 114 3.98 22.80 -4.18
CA ILE A 114 3.37 21.76 -3.35
C ILE A 114 3.91 21.83 -1.91
N SER A 115 5.22 22.01 -1.72
CA SER A 115 5.81 22.18 -0.38
C SER A 115 5.20 23.39 0.32
N ASN A 116 5.16 24.54 -0.32
CA ASN A 116 4.56 25.75 0.27
C ASN A 116 3.07 25.55 0.62
N GLY A 117 2.31 24.86 -0.25
CA GLY A 117 0.92 24.52 0.03
C GLY A 117 0.76 23.59 1.23
N LEU A 118 1.63 22.58 1.35
CA LEU A 118 1.67 21.68 2.50
C LEU A 118 2.07 22.41 3.78
N ASP A 119 3.05 23.28 3.73
CA ASP A 119 3.48 24.09 4.88
C ASP A 119 2.35 24.99 5.39
N ILE A 120 1.62 25.67 4.50
CA ILE A 120 0.44 26.47 4.86
C ILE A 120 -0.66 25.56 5.46
N PHE A 121 -0.88 24.37 4.89
CA PHE A 121 -1.85 23.43 5.41
C PHE A 121 -1.46 22.92 6.81
N ILE A 122 -0.19 22.57 7.02
CA ILE A 122 0.33 22.13 8.32
C ILE A 122 0.27 23.26 9.34
N LEU A 123 0.59 24.50 8.97
CA LEU A 123 0.49 25.66 9.87
C LEU A 123 -0.96 25.90 10.32
N ASN A 124 -1.93 25.74 9.43
CA ASN A 124 -3.34 25.99 9.77
C ASN A 124 -4.00 24.83 10.51
N PHE A 125 -3.62 23.60 10.22
CA PHE A 125 -4.27 22.38 10.73
C PHE A 125 -3.33 21.49 11.58
N GLY A 126 -2.13 21.96 11.91
CA GLY A 126 -1.11 21.16 12.60
C GLY A 126 -1.61 20.58 13.92
N THR A 127 -2.27 21.41 14.74
CA THR A 127 -2.81 20.96 16.04
C THR A 127 -3.87 19.87 15.90
N GLN A 128 -4.75 19.97 14.90
CA GLN A 128 -5.79 18.97 14.63
C GLN A 128 -5.16 17.68 14.08
N ILE A 129 -4.17 17.80 13.19
CA ILE A 129 -3.43 16.66 12.62
C ILE A 129 -2.65 15.95 13.72
N ASP A 130 -1.98 16.68 14.60
CA ASP A 130 -1.22 16.10 15.70
C ASP A 130 -2.13 15.42 16.71
N TYR A 131 -3.28 15.98 17.01
CA TYR A 131 -4.29 15.33 17.86
C TYR A 131 -4.78 14.01 17.21
N LEU A 132 -5.12 14.04 15.92
CA LEU A 132 -5.55 12.85 15.18
C LEU A 132 -4.46 11.77 15.14
N LYS A 133 -3.20 12.17 14.90
CA LYS A 133 -2.05 11.25 14.96
C LYS A 133 -1.90 10.63 16.35
N GLN A 134 -1.98 11.42 17.41
CA GLN A 134 -1.87 10.93 18.79
C GLN A 134 -2.98 9.94 19.11
N VAL A 135 -4.23 10.28 18.78
CA VAL A 135 -5.37 9.37 18.99
C VAL A 135 -5.17 8.07 18.20
N ALA A 136 -4.85 8.16 16.91
CA ALA A 136 -4.61 6.98 16.07
C ALA A 136 -3.43 6.15 16.61
N PHE A 137 -2.34 6.80 17.02
CA PHE A 137 -1.16 6.14 17.52
C PHE A 137 -1.45 5.42 18.85
N PHE A 138 -1.99 6.11 19.83
CA PHE A 138 -2.19 5.54 21.17
C PHE A 138 -3.33 4.53 21.23
N PHE A 139 -4.43 4.75 20.53
CA PHE A 139 -5.62 3.90 20.62
C PHE A 139 -5.69 2.78 19.59
N ILE A 140 -4.98 2.91 18.45
CA ILE A 140 -5.03 1.92 17.38
C ILE A 140 -3.66 1.30 17.13
N MET A 141 -2.67 2.14 16.78
CA MET A 141 -1.39 1.62 16.31
C MET A 141 -0.57 0.96 17.42
N LEU A 142 -0.53 1.56 18.57
CA LEU A 142 0.26 1.06 19.70
C LEU A 142 -0.29 -0.26 20.26
N PRO A 143 -1.61 -0.42 20.53
CA PRO A 143 -2.17 -1.70 20.95
C PRO A 143 -2.00 -2.82 19.93
N VAL A 144 -2.14 -2.54 18.63
CA VAL A 144 -1.92 -3.53 17.57
C VAL A 144 -0.46 -3.95 17.52
N LYS A 145 0.48 -3.00 17.71
CA LYS A 145 1.92 -3.26 17.69
C LYS A 145 2.37 -4.06 18.92
N ILE A 146 2.23 -3.48 20.11
CA ILE A 146 2.81 -4.01 21.36
C ILE A 146 1.80 -4.60 22.34
N GLY A 147 0.50 -4.53 22.01
CA GLY A 147 -0.59 -5.06 22.83
C GLY A 147 -1.07 -4.11 23.92
N LEU A 148 -2.27 -4.37 24.43
CA LEU A 148 -2.83 -3.62 25.57
C LEU A 148 -1.95 -3.76 26.81
N GLN A 149 -1.34 -4.91 27.01
CA GLN A 149 -0.49 -5.20 28.16
C GLN A 149 0.65 -4.18 28.35
N LEU A 150 1.23 -3.70 27.25
CA LEU A 150 2.33 -2.74 27.29
C LEU A 150 1.95 -1.34 26.79
N SER A 151 0.88 -1.20 26.02
CA SER A 151 0.45 0.11 25.51
C SER A 151 -0.30 0.92 26.56
N VAL A 152 -1.03 0.25 27.46
CA VAL A 152 -1.79 0.93 28.51
C VAL A 152 -0.86 1.27 29.66
N SER A 153 -0.60 2.55 29.83
CA SER A 153 0.20 3.10 30.90
C SER A 153 -0.38 4.47 31.31
N PRO A 154 -0.04 4.98 32.53
CA PRO A 154 -0.49 6.32 32.94
C PRO A 154 -0.10 7.42 31.96
N TYR A 155 1.04 7.27 31.26
CA TYR A 155 1.54 8.26 30.28
C TYR A 155 0.81 8.22 28.94
N THR A 156 0.21 7.07 28.59
CA THR A 156 -0.44 6.89 27.27
C THR A 156 -1.96 6.99 27.35
N TRP A 157 -2.55 6.29 28.34
CA TRP A 157 -4.00 6.18 28.49
C TRP A 157 -4.53 6.87 29.74
N GLY A 158 -3.65 7.37 30.61
CA GLY A 158 -4.00 8.02 31.89
C GLY A 158 -4.32 7.07 33.02
N PHE A 159 -4.22 5.74 32.81
CA PHE A 159 -4.43 4.72 33.85
C PHE A 159 -3.51 3.50 33.64
N GLU A 160 -3.37 2.67 34.65
CA GLU A 160 -2.62 1.41 34.55
C GLU A 160 -3.54 0.22 34.31
N LEU A 161 -3.02 -0.78 33.61
CA LEU A 161 -3.74 -2.01 33.35
C LEU A 161 -3.67 -2.91 34.60
N THR A 162 -4.60 -2.71 35.54
CA THR A 162 -4.69 -3.53 36.77
C THR A 162 -5.14 -4.95 36.43
N PRO A 163 -4.81 -5.96 37.30
CA PRO A 163 -5.28 -7.34 37.12
C PRO A 163 -6.81 -7.45 36.99
N PHE A 164 -7.53 -6.56 37.67
CA PHE A 164 -8.99 -6.47 37.58
C PHE A 164 -9.44 -6.07 36.17
N LEU A 165 -8.80 -5.09 35.56
CA LEU A 165 -9.12 -4.65 34.19
C LEU A 165 -8.78 -5.73 33.15
N ILE A 166 -7.69 -6.46 33.37
CA ILE A 166 -7.32 -7.59 32.51
C ILE A 166 -8.39 -8.69 32.57
N THR A 167 -8.81 -9.07 33.75
CA THR A 167 -9.87 -10.09 33.92
C THR A 167 -11.19 -9.61 33.36
N ALA A 168 -11.58 -8.36 33.57
CA ALA A 168 -12.77 -7.76 33.00
C ALA A 168 -12.73 -7.76 31.45
N TYR A 169 -11.60 -7.41 30.87
CA TYR A 169 -11.41 -7.46 29.41
C TYR A 169 -11.66 -8.86 28.83
N PHE A 170 -11.04 -9.90 29.43
CA PHE A 170 -11.22 -11.27 28.95
C PHE A 170 -12.64 -11.78 29.17
N ILE A 171 -13.28 -11.45 30.31
CA ILE A 171 -14.68 -11.80 30.56
C ILE A 171 -15.60 -11.16 29.51
N ILE A 172 -15.45 -9.88 29.24
CA ILE A 172 -16.27 -9.17 28.24
C ILE A 172 -16.07 -9.80 26.85
N MET A 173 -14.83 -10.08 26.45
CA MET A 173 -14.54 -10.71 25.16
C MET A 173 -15.08 -12.14 25.05
N MET A 174 -15.03 -12.91 26.15
CA MET A 174 -15.63 -14.25 26.23
C MET A 174 -17.16 -14.20 26.13
N LEU A 175 -17.81 -13.27 26.81
CA LEU A 175 -19.26 -13.07 26.71
C LEU A 175 -19.66 -12.68 25.29
N PHE A 176 -18.90 -11.79 24.66
CA PHE A 176 -19.13 -11.39 23.27
C PHE A 176 -18.91 -12.53 22.29
N ALA A 177 -17.86 -13.32 22.47
CA ALA A 177 -17.61 -14.53 21.68
C ALA A 177 -18.73 -15.57 21.86
N SER A 178 -19.21 -15.78 23.08
CA SER A 178 -20.35 -16.69 23.37
C SER A 178 -21.64 -16.22 22.74
N TRP A 179 -21.92 -14.92 22.78
CA TRP A 179 -23.07 -14.33 22.10
C TRP A 179 -22.99 -14.52 20.57
N CYS A 180 -21.81 -14.27 19.99
CA CYS A 180 -21.59 -14.49 18.55
C CYS A 180 -21.65 -15.97 18.16
N PHE A 181 -21.21 -16.88 19.03
CA PHE A 181 -21.35 -18.33 18.83
C PHE A 181 -22.82 -18.76 18.71
N LEU A 182 -23.68 -18.19 19.56
CA LEU A 182 -25.13 -18.50 19.55
C LEU A 182 -25.85 -17.87 18.38
N LYS A 183 -25.44 -16.68 17.94
CA LYS A 183 -26.21 -15.89 16.94
C LYS A 183 -25.68 -16.01 15.51
N PHE A 184 -24.36 -16.23 15.31
CA PHE A 184 -23.75 -16.22 13.97
C PHE A 184 -23.14 -17.58 13.62
N SER A 185 -21.91 -17.84 14.03
CA SER A 185 -21.21 -19.09 13.73
C SER A 185 -20.05 -19.36 14.68
N LYS A 186 -19.65 -20.63 14.77
CA LYS A 186 -18.47 -21.08 15.54
C LYS A 186 -17.19 -20.35 15.10
N ASP A 187 -17.06 -20.12 13.79
CA ASP A 187 -15.88 -19.49 13.20
C ASP A 187 -15.69 -18.05 13.63
N VAL A 188 -16.80 -17.30 13.71
CA VAL A 188 -16.79 -15.90 14.20
C VAL A 188 -16.38 -15.87 15.68
N ALA A 189 -16.92 -16.76 16.50
CA ALA A 189 -16.56 -16.83 17.92
C ALA A 189 -15.06 -17.14 18.13
N ILE A 190 -14.52 -18.11 17.40
CA ILE A 190 -13.09 -18.42 17.42
C ILE A 190 -12.27 -17.21 16.96
N GLY A 191 -12.70 -16.53 15.89
CA GLY A 191 -12.06 -15.31 15.40
C GLY A 191 -12.00 -14.20 16.45
N ILE A 192 -13.06 -13.98 17.21
CA ILE A 192 -13.12 -13.00 18.30
C ILE A 192 -12.13 -13.35 19.43
N ILE A 193 -12.06 -14.61 19.82
CA ILE A 193 -11.13 -15.08 20.86
C ILE A 193 -9.69 -14.86 20.40
N LEU A 194 -9.34 -15.28 19.17
CA LEU A 194 -8.02 -15.10 18.60
C LEU A 194 -7.65 -13.61 18.48
N PHE A 195 -8.60 -12.79 18.05
CA PHE A 195 -8.42 -11.35 17.95
C PHE A 195 -8.23 -10.70 19.31
N SER A 196 -8.97 -11.15 20.35
CA SER A 196 -8.79 -10.68 21.73
C SER A 196 -7.39 -10.98 22.26
N ILE A 197 -6.90 -12.20 22.06
CA ILE A 197 -5.54 -12.59 22.43
C ILE A 197 -4.51 -11.74 21.67
N PHE A 198 -4.74 -11.56 20.37
CA PHE A 198 -3.87 -10.74 19.53
C PHE A 198 -3.77 -9.28 20.01
N ILE A 199 -4.88 -8.65 20.35
CA ILE A 199 -4.89 -7.26 20.86
C ILE A 199 -4.28 -7.16 22.24
N TYR A 200 -4.44 -8.18 23.09
CA TYR A 200 -3.84 -8.17 24.43
C TYR A 200 -2.31 -8.21 24.39
N PHE A 201 -1.73 -9.10 23.60
CA PHE A 201 -0.27 -9.24 23.48
C PHE A 201 0.34 -8.28 22.45
N GLY A 202 -0.39 -7.94 21.40
CA GLY A 202 0.11 -7.25 20.22
C GLY A 202 0.95 -8.15 19.31
N LEU A 203 1.21 -7.68 18.12
CA LEU A 203 1.89 -8.48 17.10
C LEU A 203 3.36 -8.74 17.47
N THR A 204 4.08 -7.72 17.95
CA THR A 204 5.53 -7.81 18.20
C THR A 204 5.88 -8.44 19.55
N ASN A 205 4.95 -8.44 20.51
CA ASN A 205 5.16 -9.02 21.84
C ASN A 205 4.46 -10.36 22.05
N MET A 206 3.79 -10.87 21.03
CA MET A 206 3.17 -12.18 21.13
C MET A 206 4.25 -13.25 21.24
N PRO A 207 4.15 -14.21 22.17
CA PRO A 207 5.07 -15.34 22.24
C PRO A 207 5.10 -16.08 20.89
N TRP A 208 6.29 -16.51 20.47
CA TRP A 208 6.50 -17.08 19.14
C TRP A 208 5.64 -18.32 18.85
N LEU A 209 5.44 -19.19 19.86
CA LEU A 209 4.67 -20.42 19.71
C LEU A 209 3.17 -20.17 19.45
N PRO A 210 2.43 -19.38 20.27
CA PRO A 210 1.06 -18.99 19.98
C PRO A 210 0.92 -18.30 18.61
N LEU A 211 1.87 -17.46 18.23
CA LEU A 211 1.87 -16.76 16.94
C LEU A 211 1.90 -17.76 15.77
N ILE A 212 2.83 -18.72 15.80
CA ILE A 212 2.93 -19.77 14.77
C ILE A 212 1.63 -20.59 14.71
N LEU A 213 1.07 -20.95 15.87
CA LEU A 213 -0.18 -21.71 15.94
C LEU A 213 -1.36 -20.92 15.33
N ILE A 214 -1.50 -19.63 15.66
CA ILE A 214 -2.58 -18.81 15.10
C ILE A 214 -2.48 -18.71 13.59
N TYR A 215 -1.30 -18.37 13.05
CA TYR A 215 -1.11 -18.29 11.59
C TYR A 215 -1.26 -19.66 10.91
N GLY A 216 -0.81 -20.74 11.56
CA GLY A 216 -0.99 -22.12 11.10
C GLY A 216 -2.47 -22.52 11.02
N LEU A 217 -3.27 -22.17 12.03
CA LEU A 217 -4.72 -22.42 12.06
C LEU A 217 -5.45 -21.60 10.99
N ILE A 218 -5.08 -20.34 10.79
CA ILE A 218 -5.64 -19.51 9.72
C ILE A 218 -5.31 -20.16 8.35
N GLY A 219 -4.06 -20.57 8.15
CA GLY A 219 -3.63 -21.24 6.93
C GLY A 219 -4.36 -22.56 6.68
N PHE A 220 -4.58 -23.35 7.73
CA PHE A 220 -5.35 -24.58 7.66
C PHE A 220 -6.79 -24.34 7.19
N LYS A 221 -7.42 -23.30 7.71
CA LYS A 221 -8.80 -22.95 7.36
C LYS A 221 -8.94 -22.44 5.93
N ILE A 222 -7.96 -21.70 5.42
CA ILE A 222 -7.99 -21.11 4.07
C ILE A 222 -7.60 -22.11 2.99
N GLY A 223 -6.49 -22.86 3.19
CA GLY A 223 -5.89 -23.69 2.17
C GLY A 223 -5.54 -25.12 2.61
N GLY A 224 -6.12 -25.57 3.74
CA GLY A 224 -5.93 -26.91 4.26
C GLY A 224 -4.53 -27.20 4.80
N LEU A 225 -4.22 -28.49 4.99
CA LEU A 225 -3.00 -28.95 5.66
C LEU A 225 -1.73 -28.47 4.96
N LYS A 226 -1.71 -28.46 3.62
CA LYS A 226 -0.52 -28.05 2.85
C LYS A 226 -0.12 -26.62 3.12
N LEU A 227 -1.09 -25.69 3.07
CA LEU A 227 -0.83 -24.26 3.34
C LEU A 227 -0.43 -24.04 4.80
N SER A 228 -1.11 -24.70 5.73
CA SER A 228 -0.77 -24.64 7.16
C SER A 228 0.68 -25.08 7.43
N LEU A 229 1.10 -26.21 6.89
CA LEU A 229 2.48 -26.70 7.04
C LEU A 229 3.50 -25.73 6.43
N THR A 230 3.20 -25.17 5.26
CA THR A 230 4.08 -24.16 4.63
C THR A 230 4.24 -22.94 5.52
N ILE A 231 3.15 -22.42 6.08
CA ILE A 231 3.17 -21.25 6.98
C ILE A 231 3.97 -21.58 8.25
N VAL A 232 3.69 -22.70 8.90
CA VAL A 232 4.40 -23.13 10.11
C VAL A 232 5.90 -23.30 9.83
N ALA A 233 6.28 -23.96 8.74
CA ALA A 233 7.68 -24.15 8.36
C ALA A 233 8.37 -22.80 8.09
N SER A 234 7.71 -21.88 7.40
CA SER A 234 8.24 -20.53 7.13
C SER A 234 8.46 -19.72 8.41
N PHE A 235 7.50 -19.74 9.33
CA PHE A 235 7.65 -19.04 10.61
C PHE A 235 8.71 -19.66 11.50
N LEU A 236 8.84 -20.99 11.52
CA LEU A 236 9.92 -21.68 12.22
C LEU A 236 11.28 -21.26 11.65
N PHE A 237 11.42 -21.25 10.32
CA PHE A 237 12.65 -20.77 9.68
C PHE A 237 12.99 -19.33 10.07
N ILE A 238 12.03 -18.40 10.01
CA ILE A 238 12.20 -17.01 10.44
C ILE A 238 12.60 -16.93 11.91
N THR A 239 12.03 -17.78 12.76
CA THR A 239 12.37 -17.83 14.20
C THR A 239 13.79 -18.33 14.41
N PHE A 240 14.19 -19.40 13.74
CA PHE A 240 15.55 -19.95 13.85
C PHE A 240 16.64 -19.03 13.29
N THR A 241 16.32 -18.20 12.30
CA THR A 241 17.25 -17.19 11.76
C THR A 241 17.38 -15.96 12.67
N GLY A 242 16.58 -15.84 13.74
CA GLY A 242 16.64 -14.73 14.67
C GLY A 242 16.04 -13.40 14.15
N VAL A 243 15.46 -13.39 12.94
CA VAL A 243 14.88 -12.19 12.31
C VAL A 243 13.38 -12.01 12.58
N LEU A 244 12.83 -12.80 13.52
CA LEU A 244 11.40 -12.76 13.83
C LEU A 244 10.90 -11.36 14.25
N PRO A 245 11.59 -10.58 15.11
CA PRO A 245 11.11 -9.24 15.49
C PRO A 245 11.00 -8.28 14.29
N GLN A 246 11.98 -8.30 13.37
CA GLN A 246 11.97 -7.47 12.17
C GLN A 246 10.87 -7.91 11.19
N ALA A 247 10.66 -9.22 11.04
CA ALA A 247 9.59 -9.76 10.23
C ALA A 247 8.20 -9.36 10.77
N LEU A 248 7.98 -9.44 12.07
CA LEU A 248 6.73 -9.01 12.71
C LEU A 248 6.49 -7.51 12.57
N LEU A 249 7.53 -6.70 12.69
CA LEU A 249 7.43 -5.26 12.44
C LEU A 249 7.05 -4.96 10.99
N SER A 250 7.61 -5.69 10.03
CA SER A 250 7.24 -5.57 8.61
C SER A 250 5.79 -5.97 8.36
N ILE A 251 5.33 -7.08 8.95
CA ILE A 251 3.92 -7.52 8.87
C ILE A 251 2.99 -6.45 9.48
N TYR A 252 3.37 -5.87 10.61
CA TYR A 252 2.62 -4.78 11.24
C TYR A 252 2.48 -3.57 10.32
N LEU A 253 3.58 -3.08 9.75
CA LEU A 253 3.58 -1.92 8.86
C LEU A 253 2.75 -2.18 7.60
N CYS A 254 2.92 -3.35 6.96
CA CYS A 254 2.11 -3.77 5.82
C CYS A 254 0.62 -3.89 6.20
N GLY A 255 0.31 -4.48 7.35
CA GLY A 255 -1.06 -4.61 7.82
C GLY A 255 -1.75 -3.26 8.03
N ILE A 256 -1.09 -2.32 8.69
CA ILE A 256 -1.61 -0.96 8.88
C ILE A 256 -1.80 -0.25 7.52
N ALA A 257 -0.84 -0.36 6.62
CA ALA A 257 -0.94 0.23 5.28
C ALA A 257 -2.14 -0.33 4.50
N VAL A 258 -2.36 -1.65 4.56
CA VAL A 258 -3.51 -2.32 3.92
C VAL A 258 -4.84 -1.84 4.53
N ILE A 259 -4.93 -1.74 5.84
CA ILE A 259 -6.15 -1.28 6.54
C ILE A 259 -6.47 0.17 6.12
N ILE A 260 -5.48 1.06 6.15
CA ILE A 260 -5.66 2.46 5.75
C ILE A 260 -6.09 2.55 4.29
N SER A 261 -5.40 1.82 3.39
CA SER A 261 -5.73 1.79 1.97
C SER A 261 -7.13 1.24 1.72
N PHE A 262 -7.55 0.22 2.46
CA PHE A 262 -8.90 -0.35 2.38
C PHE A 262 -9.96 0.65 2.84
N ILE A 263 -9.76 1.34 3.96
CA ILE A 263 -10.69 2.35 4.47
C ILE A 263 -10.81 3.50 3.47
N LEU A 264 -9.70 4.05 2.98
CA LEU A 264 -9.71 5.14 2.02
C LEU A 264 -10.30 4.71 0.68
N GLY A 265 -9.87 3.57 0.17
CA GLY A 265 -10.35 3.04 -1.11
C GLY A 265 -11.84 2.69 -1.10
N SER A 266 -12.32 2.03 -0.03
CA SER A 266 -13.75 1.72 0.09
C SER A 266 -14.61 2.98 0.26
N SER A 267 -14.17 3.95 1.05
CA SER A 267 -14.86 5.23 1.22
C SER A 267 -14.96 6.01 -0.09
N LEU A 268 -13.86 6.10 -0.83
CA LEU A 268 -13.83 6.74 -2.16
C LEU A 268 -14.66 5.95 -3.18
N GLY A 269 -14.62 4.61 -3.14
CA GLY A 269 -15.39 3.75 -4.01
C GLY A 269 -16.89 3.90 -3.79
N ILE A 270 -17.34 3.94 -2.52
CA ILE A 270 -18.74 4.18 -2.17
C ILE A 270 -19.19 5.57 -2.63
N TRP A 271 -18.33 6.58 -2.41
CA TRP A 271 -18.63 7.95 -2.86
C TRP A 271 -18.72 8.05 -4.38
N ALA A 272 -17.80 7.40 -5.11
CA ALA A 272 -17.85 7.35 -6.56
C ALA A 272 -19.08 6.60 -7.11
N ALA A 273 -19.57 5.59 -6.38
CA ALA A 273 -20.79 4.85 -6.75
C ALA A 273 -22.07 5.70 -6.63
N HIS A 274 -22.07 6.71 -5.74
CA HIS A 274 -23.23 7.58 -5.52
C HIS A 274 -23.13 8.93 -6.26
N ASN A 275 -22.00 9.24 -6.92
CA ASN A 275 -21.77 10.53 -7.57
C ASN A 275 -21.09 10.37 -8.92
N ASP A 276 -21.82 10.63 -10.01
CA ASP A 276 -21.33 10.49 -11.39
C ASP A 276 -20.12 11.38 -11.68
N LYS A 277 -20.01 12.56 -11.08
CA LYS A 277 -18.86 13.46 -11.26
C LYS A 277 -17.60 12.86 -10.64
N VAL A 278 -17.71 12.29 -9.45
CA VAL A 278 -16.60 11.61 -8.77
C VAL A 278 -16.22 10.33 -9.54
N SER A 279 -17.22 9.57 -10.00
CA SER A 279 -17.02 8.39 -10.84
C SER A 279 -16.26 8.72 -12.12
N ALA A 280 -16.64 9.79 -12.81
CA ALA A 280 -15.96 10.24 -14.03
C ALA A 280 -14.50 10.67 -13.78
N PHE A 281 -14.24 11.33 -12.64
CA PHE A 281 -12.89 11.70 -12.23
C PHE A 281 -12.03 10.49 -11.85
N MET A 282 -12.61 9.48 -11.20
CA MET A 282 -11.90 8.28 -10.75
C MET A 282 -11.68 7.24 -11.86
N ARG A 283 -12.50 7.23 -12.92
CA ARG A 283 -12.37 6.29 -14.05
C ARG A 283 -10.98 6.21 -14.69
N PRO A 284 -10.24 7.32 -14.89
CA PRO A 284 -8.89 7.24 -15.46
C PRO A 284 -7.87 6.61 -14.51
N ILE A 285 -8.14 6.61 -13.20
CA ILE A 285 -7.24 6.13 -12.14
C ILE A 285 -7.45 4.63 -11.89
N ASN A 286 -8.66 4.13 -12.18
CA ASN A 286 -9.08 2.74 -12.01
C ASN A 286 -9.00 1.99 -13.35
#